data_3dd9fe040ae8883929b0610e3ff631c2
#
_entry.id   3dd9fe040ae8883929b0610e3ff631c2
#
_cell.length_a   1.000
_cell.length_b   1.000
_cell.length_c   1.000
_cell.angle_alpha   90.00
_cell.angle_beta   90.00
_cell.angle_gamma   90.00
#
_symmetry.space_group_name_H-M   'P 1'
#
loop_
_entity.id
_entity.type
_entity.pdbx_description
1 polymer ?
#
loop_
_entity_poly.entity_id
_entity_poly.type
_entity_poly.pdbx_seq_one_letter_code
_entity_poly.pdbx_strand_id
1 'polypeptide(L)'
;MAERLGIARSTYAGYEAGKRSPDVEMIAKLSKELYVSVDELLGRYDYGTPNLIRDAKAEYFVEPKYSVQDYFDLPNCTDYELIEGNLVKKNAPGDRHQIIVGQIYMEFYQFFKTHCKKCEVIPAPFCVVLSMRNAVVVQSDLSVICDRTKIQDGVCMGPPDLVVEILSPGNKKYDCLEKLGIYSKYDVREYWIIDPEQENIMMYDLEEGMSPVVKPFREKMASRVIKGLTLNLGKLLAEHDAMFE
;
A
#
# COMPACT_ATOMS: atom_id res chain seq x y z
N MET A 1 5.14 3.74 28.67
CA MET A 1 6.14 4.37 27.78
C MET A 1 7.47 4.59 28.50
N ALA A 2 7.57 5.37 29.58
CA ALA A 2 8.83 5.66 30.29
C ALA A 2 9.64 4.39 30.64
N GLU A 3 9.01 3.34 31.12
CA GLU A 3 9.63 2.07 31.47
C GLU A 3 10.20 1.34 30.23
N ARG A 4 9.51 1.38 29.10
CA ARG A 4 9.97 0.79 27.82
C ARG A 4 11.17 1.54 27.24
N LEU A 5 11.25 2.84 27.51
CA LEU A 5 12.38 3.70 27.12
C LEU A 5 13.56 3.65 28.09
N GLY A 6 13.41 3.00 29.26
CA GLY A 6 14.43 2.92 30.29
C GLY A 6 14.70 4.25 31.01
N ILE A 7 13.70 5.15 31.11
CA ILE A 7 13.82 6.48 31.74
C ILE A 7 12.82 6.68 32.87
N ALA A 8 13.11 7.65 33.75
CA ALA A 8 12.20 8.03 34.82
C ALA A 8 10.89 8.61 34.26
N ARG A 9 9.75 8.32 34.91
CA ARG A 9 8.43 8.89 34.55
C ARG A 9 8.43 10.42 34.49
N SER A 10 9.15 11.06 35.39
CA SER A 10 9.31 12.53 35.43
C SER A 10 10.08 13.08 34.21
N THR A 11 11.04 12.32 33.67
CA THR A 11 11.77 12.70 32.45
C THR A 11 10.85 12.60 31.24
N TYR A 12 10.09 11.49 31.11
CA TYR A 12 9.12 11.32 30.04
C TYR A 12 8.02 12.39 30.06
N ALA A 13 7.46 12.67 31.24
CA ALA A 13 6.48 13.73 31.41
C ALA A 13 7.07 15.14 31.08
N GLY A 14 8.38 15.32 31.29
CA GLY A 14 9.09 16.54 30.87
C GLY A 14 9.15 16.70 29.35
N TYR A 15 9.27 15.61 28.60
CA TYR A 15 9.24 15.62 27.13
C TYR A 15 7.81 15.96 26.64
N GLU A 16 6.80 15.29 27.17
CA GLU A 16 5.38 15.55 26.81
C GLU A 16 4.96 16.99 27.11
N ALA A 17 5.46 17.56 28.20
CA ALA A 17 5.16 18.93 28.59
C ALA A 17 6.02 19.99 27.90
N GLY A 18 6.94 19.61 27.00
CA GLY A 18 7.87 20.52 26.34
C GLY A 18 8.90 21.19 27.27
N LYS A 19 9.02 20.70 28.51
CA LYS A 19 9.98 21.24 29.52
C LYS A 19 11.39 20.73 29.35
N ARG A 20 11.57 19.66 28.56
CA ARG A 20 12.86 19.06 28.23
C ARG A 20 12.80 18.58 26.78
N SER A 21 13.94 18.67 26.08
CA SER A 21 14.10 18.07 24.75
C SER A 21 14.84 16.74 24.87
N PRO A 22 14.37 15.66 24.21
CA PRO A 22 15.11 14.42 24.12
C PRO A 22 16.37 14.62 23.26
N ASP A 23 17.45 13.90 23.59
CA ASP A 23 18.63 13.83 22.74
C ASP A 23 18.39 12.91 21.52
N VAL A 24 19.38 12.88 20.60
CA VAL A 24 19.27 12.12 19.34
C VAL A 24 19.03 10.61 19.56
N GLU A 25 19.68 10.03 20.58
CA GLU A 25 19.50 8.61 20.90
C GLU A 25 18.08 8.35 21.45
N MET A 26 17.58 9.25 22.27
CA MET A 26 16.22 9.16 22.81
C MET A 26 15.16 9.37 21.72
N ILE A 27 15.40 10.28 20.77
CA ILE A 27 14.54 10.47 19.59
C ILE A 27 14.46 9.18 18.78
N ALA A 28 15.60 8.51 18.54
CA ALA A 28 15.63 7.23 17.83
C ALA A 28 14.91 6.11 18.58
N LYS A 29 14.99 6.08 19.93
CA LYS A 29 14.23 5.12 20.76
C LYS A 29 12.72 5.41 20.73
N LEU A 30 12.35 6.68 20.86
CA LEU A 30 10.95 7.14 20.78
C LEU A 30 10.34 6.78 19.42
N SER A 31 11.03 7.04 18.33
CA SER A 31 10.62 6.67 16.96
C SER A 31 10.30 5.19 16.85
N LYS A 32 11.17 4.31 17.37
CA LYS A 32 10.95 2.85 17.37
C LYS A 32 9.77 2.42 18.25
N GLU A 33 9.67 2.98 19.45
CA GLU A 33 8.62 2.60 20.42
C GLU A 33 7.24 3.11 20.04
N LEU A 34 7.17 4.23 19.33
CA LEU A 34 5.93 4.83 18.85
C LEU A 34 5.57 4.38 17.43
N TYR A 35 6.47 3.65 16.75
CA TYR A 35 6.30 3.22 15.35
C TYR A 35 6.10 4.39 14.38
N VAL A 36 6.77 5.53 14.65
CA VAL A 36 6.78 6.72 13.81
C VAL A 36 8.19 7.02 13.32
N SER A 37 8.33 7.72 12.19
CA SER A 37 9.63 8.18 11.73
C SER A 37 10.20 9.28 12.64
N VAL A 38 11.53 9.51 12.60
CA VAL A 38 12.16 10.61 13.33
C VAL A 38 11.64 11.96 12.85
N ASP A 39 11.40 12.12 11.55
CA ASP A 39 10.87 13.35 10.97
C ASP A 39 9.43 13.62 11.41
N GLU A 40 8.60 12.59 11.49
CA GLU A 40 7.26 12.67 12.09
C GLU A 40 7.30 13.11 13.55
N LEU A 41 8.19 12.49 14.34
CA LEU A 41 8.36 12.81 15.75
C LEU A 41 8.82 14.27 15.96
N LEU A 42 9.63 14.80 15.04
CA LEU A 42 10.13 16.17 15.05
C LEU A 42 9.19 17.18 14.38
N GLY A 43 8.04 16.75 13.87
CA GLY A 43 7.10 17.60 13.15
C GLY A 43 7.68 18.20 11.86
N ARG A 44 8.71 17.58 11.30
CA ARG A 44 9.37 18.02 10.05
C ARG A 44 8.73 17.45 8.79
N TYR A 45 7.71 16.63 8.96
CA TYR A 45 6.92 16.11 7.86
C TYR A 45 6.03 17.21 7.32
N ASP A 46 6.47 17.85 6.27
CA ASP A 46 5.65 18.76 5.48
C ASP A 46 4.87 17.91 4.47
N TYR A 47 3.67 17.48 4.86
CA TYR A 47 2.73 16.80 3.97
C TYR A 47 2.18 17.74 2.88
N GLY A 48 2.75 18.95 2.72
CA GLY A 48 2.21 19.94 1.79
C GLY A 48 0.76 20.33 2.10
N THR A 49 0.27 20.00 3.30
CA THR A 49 -1.08 20.30 3.76
C THR A 49 -1.03 21.24 4.97
N PRO A 50 -1.89 22.27 5.01
CA PRO A 50 -1.98 23.14 6.17
C PRO A 50 -2.34 22.34 7.42
N ASN A 51 -1.71 22.70 8.55
CA ASN A 51 -1.93 22.19 9.90
C ASN A 51 -3.37 21.74 10.16
N LEU A 52 -3.64 20.45 10.04
CA LEU A 52 -4.88 19.86 10.51
C LEU A 52 -4.70 19.41 11.96
N ILE A 53 -5.09 20.25 12.90
CA ILE A 53 -5.48 19.79 14.24
C ILE A 53 -6.67 18.86 13.99
N ARG A 54 -6.46 17.56 14.12
CA ARG A 54 -7.53 16.56 14.07
C ARG A 54 -8.38 16.70 15.33
N ASP A 55 -9.35 17.56 15.25
CA ASP A 55 -10.51 17.46 16.13
C ASP A 55 -11.38 16.31 15.60
N ALA A 56 -11.56 15.27 16.41
CA ALA A 56 -12.13 13.96 16.04
C ALA A 56 -13.63 14.01 15.63
N LYS A 57 -14.17 15.14 15.21
CA LYS A 57 -15.60 15.32 14.87
C LYS A 57 -15.94 16.27 13.72
N ALA A 58 -14.96 16.80 12.99
CA ALA A 58 -15.29 17.56 11.78
C ALA A 58 -14.39 17.05 10.62
N GLU A 59 -14.94 16.23 9.74
CA GLU A 59 -14.39 16.06 8.40
C GLU A 59 -14.56 17.40 7.69
N TYR A 60 -13.54 18.26 7.77
CA TYR A 60 -13.46 19.40 6.86
C TYR A 60 -13.23 18.87 5.47
N PHE A 61 -14.24 18.96 4.63
CA PHE A 61 -14.11 18.68 3.21
C PHE A 61 -13.25 19.80 2.61
N VAL A 62 -11.98 19.50 2.34
CA VAL A 62 -11.14 20.35 1.50
C VAL A 62 -11.44 19.94 0.05
N GLU A 63 -11.86 20.88 -0.77
CA GLU A 63 -12.05 20.59 -2.20
C GLU A 63 -10.75 20.04 -2.79
N PRO A 64 -10.79 18.90 -3.50
CA PRO A 64 -9.60 18.32 -4.10
C PRO A 64 -9.03 19.28 -5.15
N LYS A 65 -7.70 19.39 -5.21
CA LYS A 65 -7.00 20.25 -6.17
C LYS A 65 -7.25 19.80 -7.61
N TYR A 66 -7.37 18.48 -7.83
CA TYR A 66 -7.74 17.86 -9.09
C TYR A 66 -8.91 16.91 -8.85
N SER A 67 -9.91 16.95 -9.72
CA SER A 67 -10.97 15.97 -9.76
C SER A 67 -10.52 14.71 -10.51
N VAL A 68 -11.33 13.64 -10.42
CA VAL A 68 -11.11 12.42 -11.22
C VAL A 68 -11.20 12.72 -12.71
N GLN A 69 -12.07 13.67 -13.12
CA GLN A 69 -12.17 14.10 -14.52
C GLN A 69 -10.89 14.81 -14.97
N ASP A 70 -10.36 15.75 -14.17
CA ASP A 70 -9.09 16.43 -14.46
C ASP A 70 -7.95 15.44 -14.64
N TYR A 71 -7.93 14.35 -13.82
CA TYR A 71 -6.94 13.29 -13.93
C TYR A 71 -7.03 12.56 -15.28
N PHE A 72 -8.24 12.15 -15.72
CA PHE A 72 -8.41 11.48 -17.01
C PHE A 72 -8.22 12.39 -18.22
N ASP A 73 -8.36 13.70 -18.06
CA ASP A 73 -8.07 14.68 -19.10
C ASP A 73 -6.57 14.95 -19.29
N LEU A 74 -5.70 14.42 -18.39
CA LEU A 74 -4.26 14.49 -18.56
C LEU A 74 -3.80 13.62 -19.74
N PRO A 75 -2.93 14.14 -20.63
CA PRO A 75 -2.43 13.37 -21.78
C PRO A 75 -1.67 12.08 -21.37
N ASN A 76 -1.11 12.05 -20.16
CA ASN A 76 -0.32 10.92 -19.62
C ASN A 76 -0.83 10.58 -18.22
N CYS A 77 -2.14 10.40 -18.02
CA CYS A 77 -2.72 10.13 -16.71
C CYS A 77 -2.14 8.86 -16.07
N THR A 78 -1.73 7.87 -16.88
CA THR A 78 -1.12 6.63 -16.40
C THR A 78 0.27 6.80 -15.76
N ASP A 79 0.92 7.96 -15.92
CA ASP A 79 2.18 8.29 -15.25
C ASP A 79 1.97 8.75 -13.79
N TYR A 80 0.72 8.94 -13.39
CA TYR A 80 0.35 9.49 -12.09
C TYR A 80 -0.70 8.60 -11.40
N GLU A 81 -0.76 8.72 -10.10
CA GLU A 81 -1.92 8.39 -9.27
C GLU A 81 -2.56 9.69 -8.78
N LEU A 82 -3.84 9.65 -8.45
CA LEU A 82 -4.55 10.78 -7.85
C LEU A 82 -4.94 10.39 -6.42
N ILE A 83 -4.31 11.03 -5.44
CA ILE A 83 -4.50 10.72 -4.02
C ILE A 83 -5.11 11.94 -3.31
N GLU A 84 -6.37 11.82 -2.95
CA GLU A 84 -7.13 12.90 -2.29
C GLU A 84 -6.97 14.26 -3.02
N GLY A 85 -7.09 14.21 -4.35
CA GLY A 85 -6.98 15.39 -5.23
C GLY A 85 -5.56 15.85 -5.54
N ASN A 86 -4.52 15.14 -5.13
CA ASN A 86 -3.14 15.44 -5.44
C ASN A 86 -2.58 14.44 -6.45
N LEU A 87 -1.89 14.92 -7.47
CA LEU A 87 -1.21 14.09 -8.46
C LEU A 87 0.12 13.60 -7.88
N VAL A 88 0.29 12.29 -7.82
CA VAL A 88 1.51 11.62 -7.37
C VAL A 88 2.14 10.93 -8.57
N LYS A 89 3.35 11.36 -8.96
CA LYS A 89 4.05 10.78 -10.10
C LYS A 89 4.60 9.39 -9.76
N LYS A 90 4.35 8.43 -10.65
CA LYS A 90 4.86 7.06 -10.53
C LYS A 90 6.31 6.96 -11.03
N ASN A 91 7.10 6.12 -10.39
CA ASN A 91 8.42 5.76 -10.87
C ASN A 91 8.33 4.59 -11.86
N ALA A 92 9.22 4.54 -12.85
CA ALA A 92 9.31 3.40 -13.72
C ALA A 92 9.89 2.19 -12.95
N PRO A 93 9.23 1.02 -13.00
CA PRO A 93 9.71 -0.18 -12.34
C PRO A 93 10.94 -0.78 -13.03
N GLY A 94 11.81 -1.46 -12.26
CA GLY A 94 12.92 -2.22 -12.80
C GLY A 94 12.50 -3.60 -13.35
N ASP A 95 13.46 -4.31 -13.95
CA ASP A 95 13.28 -5.64 -14.56
C ASP A 95 12.80 -6.69 -13.53
N ARG A 96 13.48 -6.78 -12.39
CA ARG A 96 13.11 -7.74 -11.31
C ARG A 96 11.67 -7.54 -10.82
N HIS A 97 11.25 -6.29 -10.68
CA HIS A 97 9.86 -5.95 -10.33
C HIS A 97 8.90 -6.51 -11.38
N GLN A 98 9.15 -6.27 -12.67
CA GLN A 98 8.30 -6.72 -13.77
C GLN A 98 8.27 -8.24 -13.92
N ILE A 99 9.38 -8.93 -13.68
CA ILE A 99 9.42 -10.39 -13.64
C ILE A 99 8.48 -10.90 -12.55
N ILE A 100 8.55 -10.33 -11.33
CA ILE A 100 7.69 -10.74 -10.21
C ILE A 100 6.21 -10.49 -10.54
N VAL A 101 5.86 -9.30 -11.09
CA VAL A 101 4.50 -9.01 -11.56
C VAL A 101 4.01 -10.09 -12.53
N GLY A 102 4.84 -10.42 -13.52
CA GLY A 102 4.52 -11.43 -14.55
C GLY A 102 4.28 -12.82 -13.96
N GLN A 103 5.13 -13.27 -13.02
CA GLN A 103 4.98 -14.57 -12.35
C GLN A 103 3.71 -14.65 -11.52
N ILE A 104 3.41 -13.62 -10.72
CA ILE A 104 2.19 -13.56 -9.90
C ILE A 104 0.96 -13.49 -10.80
N TYR A 105 0.99 -12.67 -11.86
CA TYR A 105 -0.10 -12.57 -12.84
C TYR A 105 -0.44 -13.93 -13.46
N MET A 106 0.56 -14.67 -13.94
CA MET A 106 0.36 -15.99 -14.55
C MET A 106 -0.26 -16.98 -13.58
N GLU A 107 0.23 -17.03 -12.33
CA GLU A 107 -0.29 -17.93 -11.30
C GLU A 107 -1.76 -17.60 -10.97
N PHE A 108 -2.08 -16.32 -10.76
CA PHE A 108 -3.45 -15.88 -10.48
C PHE A 108 -4.37 -16.10 -11.67
N TYR A 109 -3.93 -15.79 -12.88
CA TYR A 109 -4.70 -16.02 -14.10
C TYR A 109 -5.06 -17.50 -14.29
N GLN A 110 -4.08 -18.41 -14.11
CA GLN A 110 -4.32 -19.85 -14.20
C GLN A 110 -5.30 -20.33 -13.12
N PHE A 111 -5.17 -19.83 -11.91
CA PHE A 111 -6.09 -20.13 -10.83
C PHE A 111 -7.52 -19.67 -11.19
N PHE A 112 -7.71 -18.44 -11.63
CA PHE A 112 -9.03 -17.93 -11.99
C PHE A 112 -9.64 -18.65 -13.18
N LYS A 113 -8.85 -18.97 -14.19
CA LYS A 113 -9.29 -19.70 -15.35
C LYS A 113 -9.87 -21.08 -14.99
N THR A 114 -9.31 -21.75 -14.00
CA THR A 114 -9.62 -23.12 -13.64
C THR A 114 -10.61 -23.25 -12.46
N HIS A 115 -10.48 -22.37 -11.45
CA HIS A 115 -11.18 -22.50 -10.17
C HIS A 115 -12.21 -21.42 -9.90
N CYS A 116 -11.99 -20.18 -10.37
CA CYS A 116 -12.86 -19.05 -10.04
C CYS A 116 -13.09 -18.14 -11.26
N LYS A 117 -13.95 -18.55 -12.18
CA LYS A 117 -14.24 -17.82 -13.43
C LYS A 117 -14.92 -16.44 -13.23
N LYS A 118 -15.20 -16.06 -11.98
CA LYS A 118 -15.83 -14.77 -11.66
C LYS A 118 -14.80 -13.64 -11.50
N CYS A 119 -13.58 -13.98 -11.07
CA CYS A 119 -12.55 -12.99 -10.79
C CYS A 119 -11.66 -12.77 -12.02
N GLU A 120 -11.18 -11.55 -12.16
CA GLU A 120 -10.20 -11.12 -13.16
C GLU A 120 -8.98 -10.58 -12.45
N VAL A 121 -7.79 -10.90 -12.95
CA VAL A 121 -6.54 -10.26 -12.52
C VAL A 121 -6.06 -9.32 -13.61
N ILE A 122 -5.82 -8.07 -13.29
CA ILE A 122 -5.44 -7.03 -14.24
C ILE A 122 -4.14 -6.37 -13.75
N PRO A 123 -3.06 -6.38 -14.58
CA PRO A 123 -1.82 -5.73 -14.24
C PRO A 123 -1.85 -4.23 -14.57
N ALA A 124 -0.97 -3.44 -13.91
CA ALA A 124 -0.70 -2.07 -14.31
C ALA A 124 -0.18 -1.98 -15.78
N PRO A 125 -0.43 -0.84 -16.49
CA PRO A 125 -1.21 0.30 -16.02
C PRO A 125 -2.73 0.08 -16.13
N PHE A 126 -3.42 0.08 -14.99
CA PHE A 126 -4.86 -0.04 -14.93
C PHE A 126 -5.41 0.85 -13.81
N CYS A 127 -6.26 1.80 -14.19
CA CYS A 127 -6.80 2.77 -13.25
C CYS A 127 -7.93 2.19 -12.42
N VAL A 128 -7.84 2.36 -11.11
CA VAL A 128 -8.87 2.01 -10.14
C VAL A 128 -9.37 3.29 -9.46
N VAL A 129 -10.60 3.68 -9.73
CA VAL A 129 -11.26 4.83 -9.11
C VAL A 129 -11.85 4.41 -7.78
N LEU A 130 -11.14 4.64 -6.69
CA LEU A 130 -11.61 4.30 -5.35
C LEU A 130 -12.65 5.29 -4.82
N SER A 131 -12.54 6.56 -5.19
CA SER A 131 -13.51 7.59 -4.80
C SER A 131 -13.58 8.73 -5.81
N MET A 132 -14.77 8.93 -6.38
CA MET A 132 -15.05 10.11 -7.19
C MET A 132 -15.09 11.39 -6.34
N ARG A 133 -15.71 11.31 -5.14
CA ARG A 133 -15.88 12.44 -4.25
C ARG A 133 -14.57 12.97 -3.69
N ASN A 134 -13.69 12.06 -3.24
CA ASN A 134 -12.42 12.42 -2.61
C ASN A 134 -11.27 12.44 -3.62
N ALA A 135 -11.58 12.28 -4.91
CA ALA A 135 -10.64 12.27 -6.03
C ALA A 135 -9.46 11.31 -5.76
N VAL A 136 -9.76 9.99 -5.72
CA VAL A 136 -8.77 8.94 -5.51
C VAL A 136 -8.79 7.97 -6.68
N VAL A 137 -7.68 7.94 -7.43
CA VAL A 137 -7.40 7.00 -8.52
C VAL A 137 -6.03 6.40 -8.30
N VAL A 138 -5.97 5.09 -8.14
CA VAL A 138 -4.73 4.33 -7.93
C VAL A 138 -4.45 3.38 -9.10
N GLN A 139 -3.22 2.94 -9.23
CA GLN A 139 -2.78 1.96 -10.23
C GLN A 139 -1.85 0.97 -9.55
N SER A 140 -2.42 -0.02 -8.89
CA SER A 140 -1.65 -1.10 -8.27
C SER A 140 -0.96 -1.98 -9.30
N ASP A 141 0.14 -2.63 -8.93
CA ASP A 141 0.86 -3.55 -9.82
C ASP A 141 -0.04 -4.69 -10.32
N LEU A 142 -0.90 -5.24 -9.44
CA LEU A 142 -1.96 -6.18 -9.81
C LEU A 142 -3.24 -5.87 -9.04
N SER A 143 -4.36 -5.81 -9.73
CA SER A 143 -5.72 -5.72 -9.17
C SER A 143 -6.49 -6.99 -9.45
N VAL A 144 -7.11 -7.58 -8.42
CA VAL A 144 -8.06 -8.71 -8.58
C VAL A 144 -9.47 -8.21 -8.31
N ILE A 145 -10.36 -8.41 -9.30
CA ILE A 145 -11.73 -7.93 -9.30
C ILE A 145 -12.67 -9.09 -9.53
N CYS A 146 -13.52 -9.42 -8.55
CA CYS A 146 -14.46 -10.53 -8.62
C CYS A 146 -15.87 -10.09 -9.04
N ASP A 147 -16.16 -8.80 -8.97
CA ASP A 147 -17.36 -8.18 -9.57
C ASP A 147 -16.98 -7.42 -10.84
N ARG A 148 -17.14 -8.08 -12.00
CA ARG A 148 -16.77 -7.51 -13.30
C ARG A 148 -17.65 -6.32 -13.72
N THR A 149 -18.77 -6.06 -13.05
CA THR A 149 -19.60 -4.88 -13.31
C THR A 149 -18.90 -3.58 -12.90
N LYS A 150 -17.89 -3.68 -12.03
CA LYS A 150 -17.02 -2.55 -11.67
C LYS A 150 -16.07 -2.13 -12.80
N ILE A 151 -15.81 -3.02 -13.78
CA ILE A 151 -14.95 -2.69 -14.93
C ILE A 151 -15.78 -1.99 -16.00
N GLN A 152 -15.58 -0.70 -16.16
CA GLN A 152 -16.35 0.15 -17.08
C GLN A 152 -15.36 1.04 -17.84
N ASP A 153 -15.52 1.09 -19.16
CA ASP A 153 -14.73 1.93 -20.05
C ASP A 153 -13.19 1.85 -19.84
N GLY A 154 -12.69 0.66 -19.48
CA GLY A 154 -11.26 0.43 -19.30
C GLY A 154 -10.71 0.81 -17.93
N VAL A 155 -11.57 1.14 -16.96
CA VAL A 155 -11.18 1.45 -15.58
C VAL A 155 -12.01 0.62 -14.58
N CYS A 156 -11.53 0.47 -13.35
CA CYS A 156 -12.33 -0.12 -12.27
C CYS A 156 -13.00 1.00 -11.46
N MET A 157 -14.32 0.94 -11.36
CA MET A 157 -15.12 1.84 -10.54
C MET A 157 -15.43 1.21 -9.19
N GLY A 158 -14.65 1.56 -8.18
CA GLY A 158 -14.72 1.02 -6.83
C GLY A 158 -13.56 0.07 -6.47
N PRO A 159 -13.52 -0.43 -5.22
CA PRO A 159 -12.40 -1.21 -4.71
C PRO A 159 -12.28 -2.58 -5.37
N PRO A 160 -11.05 -3.02 -5.73
CA PRO A 160 -10.74 -4.41 -6.03
C PRO A 160 -10.93 -5.30 -4.79
N ASP A 161 -11.06 -6.61 -5.00
CA ASP A 161 -11.14 -7.58 -3.90
C ASP A 161 -9.75 -7.84 -3.28
N LEU A 162 -8.71 -7.86 -4.11
CA LEU A 162 -7.32 -8.03 -3.70
C LEU A 162 -6.41 -7.13 -4.53
N VAL A 163 -5.46 -6.49 -3.87
CA VAL A 163 -4.42 -5.66 -4.49
C VAL A 163 -3.06 -6.23 -4.15
N VAL A 164 -2.16 -6.25 -5.13
CA VAL A 164 -0.75 -6.61 -4.95
C VAL A 164 0.13 -5.44 -5.38
N GLU A 165 1.10 -5.09 -4.53
CA GLU A 165 2.14 -4.11 -4.80
C GLU A 165 3.51 -4.74 -4.58
N ILE A 166 4.44 -4.51 -5.50
CA ILE A 166 5.81 -4.99 -5.39
C ILE A 166 6.72 -3.80 -5.06
N LEU A 167 7.48 -3.92 -3.98
CA LEU A 167 8.41 -2.88 -3.57
C LEU A 167 9.54 -2.72 -4.59
N SER A 168 9.83 -1.48 -4.96
CA SER A 168 10.99 -1.13 -5.77
C SER A 168 12.09 -0.47 -4.92
N PRO A 169 13.39 -0.60 -5.29
CA PRO A 169 14.47 0.08 -4.59
C PRO A 169 14.26 1.60 -4.61
N GLY A 170 14.20 2.23 -3.41
CA GLY A 170 14.13 3.68 -3.26
C GLY A 170 12.89 4.26 -2.60
N ASN A 171 11.72 3.61 -2.68
CA ASN A 171 10.45 4.12 -2.10
C ASN A 171 9.79 3.15 -1.10
N LYS A 172 10.55 2.32 -0.44
CA LYS A 172 10.19 1.01 0.04
C LYS A 172 9.15 0.83 1.13
N LYS A 173 9.07 1.64 2.11
CA LYS A 173 8.15 1.39 3.25
C LYS A 173 7.05 2.42 3.35
N TYR A 174 7.36 3.63 2.94
CA TYR A 174 6.46 4.76 3.11
C TYR A 174 5.27 4.67 2.15
N ASP A 175 5.54 4.49 0.85
CA ASP A 175 4.49 4.42 -0.17
C ASP A 175 3.51 3.27 0.11
N CYS A 176 4.01 2.13 0.59
CA CYS A 176 3.16 0.99 0.92
C CYS A 176 2.33 1.17 2.18
N LEU A 177 2.83 1.90 3.18
CA LEU A 177 2.05 2.21 4.39
C LEU A 177 0.99 3.28 4.10
N GLU A 178 1.30 4.25 3.25
CA GLU A 178 0.33 5.25 2.79
C GLU A 178 -0.78 4.58 1.97
N LYS A 179 -0.41 3.72 1.02
CA LYS A 179 -1.35 2.91 0.24
C LYS A 179 -2.17 1.95 1.12
N LEU A 180 -1.58 1.38 2.19
CA LEU A 180 -2.32 0.57 3.16
C LEU A 180 -3.47 1.37 3.79
N GLY A 181 -3.21 2.62 4.18
CA GLY A 181 -4.24 3.53 4.70
C GLY A 181 -5.33 3.84 3.67
N ILE A 182 -4.94 4.06 2.41
CA ILE A 182 -5.87 4.32 1.31
C ILE A 182 -6.71 3.08 1.04
N TYR A 183 -6.10 1.91 0.84
CA TYR A 183 -6.82 0.69 0.53
C TYR A 183 -7.79 0.29 1.65
N SER A 184 -7.39 0.43 2.91
CA SER A 184 -8.27 0.21 4.06
C SER A 184 -9.43 1.22 4.13
N LYS A 185 -9.17 2.51 3.86
CA LYS A 185 -10.19 3.58 3.88
C LYS A 185 -11.28 3.39 2.82
N TYR A 186 -10.92 2.80 1.69
CA TYR A 186 -11.80 2.64 0.53
C TYR A 186 -12.23 1.19 0.26
N ASP A 187 -12.30 0.36 1.30
CA ASP A 187 -12.92 -0.97 1.30
C ASP A 187 -12.25 -2.00 0.35
N VAL A 188 -10.95 -1.86 0.07
CA VAL A 188 -10.18 -2.97 -0.48
C VAL A 188 -10.12 -4.06 0.59
N ARG A 189 -10.43 -5.31 0.22
CA ARG A 189 -10.61 -6.38 1.18
C ARG A 189 -9.29 -7.04 1.61
N GLU A 190 -8.34 -7.17 0.66
CA GLU A 190 -7.06 -7.81 0.92
C GLU A 190 -5.93 -7.05 0.19
N TYR A 191 -4.80 -6.85 0.86
CA TYR A 191 -3.64 -6.15 0.32
C TYR A 191 -2.36 -6.95 0.55
N TRP A 192 -1.63 -7.24 -0.52
CA TRP A 192 -0.35 -7.93 -0.49
C TRP A 192 0.77 -6.99 -0.86
N ILE A 193 1.81 -6.96 -0.03
CA ILE A 193 3.06 -6.27 -0.29
C ILE A 193 4.14 -7.32 -0.52
N ILE A 194 4.78 -7.27 -1.67
CA ILE A 194 5.88 -8.15 -2.05
C ILE A 194 7.18 -7.39 -1.86
N ASP A 195 8.07 -7.86 -0.98
CA ASP A 195 9.39 -7.26 -0.77
C ASP A 195 10.48 -8.16 -1.41
N PRO A 196 10.99 -7.79 -2.60
CA PRO A 196 12.03 -8.58 -3.29
C PRO A 196 13.39 -8.57 -2.60
N GLU A 197 13.69 -7.56 -1.76
CA GLU A 197 14.97 -7.48 -1.04
C GLU A 197 14.97 -8.31 0.22
N GLN A 198 13.83 -8.35 0.93
CA GLN A 198 13.66 -9.17 2.12
C GLN A 198 13.14 -10.57 1.81
N GLU A 199 12.83 -10.85 0.54
CA GLU A 199 12.24 -12.10 0.04
C GLU A 199 11.03 -12.54 0.88
N ASN A 200 10.13 -11.61 1.18
CA ASN A 200 8.92 -11.88 1.92
C ASN A 200 7.66 -11.26 1.31
N ILE A 201 6.52 -11.83 1.68
CA ILE A 201 5.18 -11.37 1.35
C ILE A 201 4.51 -10.96 2.65
N MET A 202 4.00 -9.74 2.70
CA MET A 202 3.13 -9.24 3.77
C MET A 202 1.70 -9.19 3.25
N MET A 203 0.79 -9.94 3.88
CA MET A 203 -0.62 -9.96 3.52
C MET A 203 -1.44 -9.33 4.64
N TYR A 204 -2.21 -8.32 4.29
CA TYR A 204 -3.15 -7.61 5.14
C TYR A 204 -4.57 -8.02 4.75
N ASP A 205 -5.31 -8.58 5.71
CA ASP A 205 -6.75 -8.75 5.65
C ASP A 205 -7.39 -7.46 6.19
N LEU A 206 -7.88 -6.62 5.28
CA LEU A 206 -8.38 -5.30 5.64
C LEU A 206 -9.81 -5.33 6.20
N GLU A 207 -10.52 -6.47 6.05
CA GLU A 207 -11.82 -6.69 6.67
C GLU A 207 -11.69 -7.03 8.17
N GLU A 208 -10.63 -7.76 8.56
CA GLU A 208 -10.43 -8.21 9.95
C GLU A 208 -9.43 -7.36 10.75
N GLY A 209 -8.65 -6.52 10.07
CA GLY A 209 -7.70 -5.62 10.72
C GLY A 209 -6.39 -5.42 9.96
N MET A 210 -5.52 -4.55 10.49
CA MET A 210 -4.30 -4.11 9.81
C MET A 210 -3.03 -4.88 10.24
N SER A 211 -3.16 -6.01 10.93
CA SER A 211 -2.00 -6.82 11.32
C SER A 211 -1.63 -7.78 10.19
N PRO A 212 -0.42 -7.68 9.61
CA PRO A 212 -0.05 -8.52 8.48
C PRO A 212 0.30 -9.95 8.89
N VAL A 213 0.00 -10.89 8.00
CA VAL A 213 0.64 -12.20 7.97
C VAL A 213 1.88 -12.08 7.09
N VAL A 214 3.07 -12.32 7.66
CA VAL A 214 4.33 -12.23 6.93
C VAL A 214 4.89 -13.62 6.67
N LYS A 215 5.24 -13.92 5.42
CA LYS A 215 5.86 -15.20 5.03
C LYS A 215 7.01 -14.98 4.06
N PRO A 216 8.09 -15.77 4.19
CA PRO A 216 9.15 -15.76 3.18
C PRO A 216 8.67 -16.33 1.85
N PHE A 217 9.31 -15.97 0.74
CA PHE A 217 8.94 -16.42 -0.61
C PHE A 217 8.87 -17.94 -0.76
N ARG A 218 9.69 -18.69 0.00
CA ARG A 218 9.69 -20.17 -0.02
C ARG A 218 8.44 -20.81 0.56
N GLU A 219 7.64 -20.06 1.32
CA GLU A 219 6.39 -20.54 1.92
C GLU A 219 5.18 -20.11 1.07
N LYS A 220 4.13 -20.92 1.11
CA LYS A 220 2.87 -20.56 0.47
C LYS A 220 2.15 -19.47 1.25
N MET A 221 1.86 -18.36 0.60
CA MET A 221 0.87 -17.39 1.04
C MET A 221 -0.50 -17.83 0.51
N ALA A 222 -1.53 -17.75 1.34
CA ALA A 222 -2.91 -18.04 0.94
C ALA A 222 -3.77 -16.79 1.12
N SER A 223 -4.59 -16.48 0.12
CA SER A 223 -5.60 -15.44 0.23
C SER A 223 -6.68 -15.84 1.22
N ARG A 224 -7.14 -14.89 2.02
CA ARG A 224 -8.29 -15.04 2.90
C ARG A 224 -9.59 -14.70 2.21
N VAL A 225 -9.56 -13.71 1.32
CA VAL A 225 -10.71 -13.22 0.58
C VAL A 225 -11.06 -14.12 -0.60
N ILE A 226 -10.06 -14.69 -1.28
CA ILE A 226 -10.27 -15.54 -2.46
C ILE A 226 -9.95 -16.99 -2.08
N LYS A 227 -10.99 -17.74 -1.77
CA LYS A 227 -10.88 -19.12 -1.31
C LYS A 227 -10.10 -20.01 -2.29
N GLY A 228 -9.01 -20.60 -1.79
CA GLY A 228 -8.16 -21.53 -2.53
C GLY A 228 -7.04 -20.84 -3.34
N LEU A 229 -7.04 -19.53 -3.50
CA LEU A 229 -5.93 -18.82 -4.11
C LEU A 229 -4.71 -18.88 -3.20
N THR A 230 -3.60 -19.40 -3.74
CA THR A 230 -2.32 -19.47 -3.04
C THR A 230 -1.17 -19.04 -3.94
N LEU A 231 -0.11 -18.50 -3.37
CA LEU A 231 1.11 -18.10 -4.06
C LEU A 231 2.32 -18.71 -3.37
N ASN A 232 3.19 -19.37 -4.13
CA ASN A 232 4.54 -19.76 -3.72
C ASN A 232 5.54 -19.05 -4.64
N LEU A 233 5.87 -17.81 -4.30
CA LEU A 233 6.65 -16.94 -5.17
C LEU A 233 8.08 -17.48 -5.34
N GLY A 234 8.70 -18.03 -4.30
CA GLY A 234 10.05 -18.59 -4.39
C GLY A 234 10.15 -19.74 -5.39
N LYS A 235 9.11 -20.61 -5.44
CA LYS A 235 9.04 -21.67 -6.45
C LYS A 235 8.95 -21.11 -7.87
N LEU A 236 8.06 -20.14 -8.09
CA LEU A 236 7.86 -19.52 -9.40
C LEU A 236 9.13 -18.81 -9.91
N LEU A 237 9.83 -18.10 -9.04
CA LEU A 237 11.08 -17.42 -9.41
C LEU A 237 12.20 -18.42 -9.70
N ALA A 238 12.34 -19.49 -8.92
CA ALA A 238 13.33 -20.53 -9.20
C ALA A 238 13.07 -21.26 -10.53
N GLU A 239 11.79 -21.54 -10.84
CA GLU A 239 11.41 -22.13 -12.14
C GLU A 239 11.69 -21.16 -13.31
N HIS A 240 11.45 -19.85 -13.11
CA HIS A 240 11.78 -18.83 -14.09
C HIS A 240 13.29 -18.76 -14.33
N ASP A 241 14.09 -18.65 -13.26
CA ASP A 241 15.54 -18.47 -13.39
C ASP A 241 16.20 -19.68 -14.08
N ALA A 242 15.72 -20.90 -13.78
CA ALA A 242 16.18 -22.15 -14.41
C ALA A 242 15.90 -22.25 -15.93
N MET A 243 15.05 -21.38 -16.51
CA MET A 243 14.83 -21.34 -17.96
C MET A 243 15.96 -20.64 -18.72
N PHE A 244 16.83 -19.91 -18.01
CA PHE A 244 17.89 -19.10 -18.59
C PHE A 244 19.32 -19.61 -18.23
N GLU A 245 19.40 -20.70 -17.44
CA GLU A 245 20.63 -21.46 -17.19
C GLU A 245 20.84 -22.56 -18.23
#